data_05da049b3f54c182942ff02d041d695e
#
_entry.id   05da049b3f54c182942ff02d041d695e
#
_cell.length_a   1.000
_cell.length_b   1.000
_cell.length_c   1.000
_cell.angle_alpha   90.00
_cell.angle_beta   90.00
_cell.angle_gamma   90.00
#
_symmetry.space_group_name_H-M   'P 1'
#
loop_
_entity.id
_entity.type
_entity.pdbx_description
1 polymer ?
#
loop_
_entity_poly.entity_id
_entity_poly.type
_entity_poly.pdbx_seq_one_letter_code
_entity_poly.pdbx_strand_id
1 'polypeptide(L)'
;AAALARELVAIARTVGVRRIKVRPARQLPKGYFKGCDAGCIIGGDGTLLGAVREAAQAGVPLIGVNQGSLGYLTSFSPDEARACFAGVLAGDYQVAERTLLECNSGSGRKDLALNDVLIKAEVNSQLVRLEVRADGELVTDYFCDGLVLSTPTGSTAYNLSAGGPIIHPAAGVIAMTPICPHTLSNRTIVFDDQVKLSIRNCSTGSRLLVALDGQRNRGVVKGSIDVSIAKRRLGLVQRRDYSHFGVMRAKLKWSGGLTDKK
;
A
#
# COMPACT_ATOMS: atom_id res chain seq x y z
N ALA A 1 15.13 -11.22 11.27
CA ALA A 1 15.21 -11.06 9.82
C ALA A 1 16.46 -11.71 9.24
N ALA A 2 17.68 -11.33 9.68
CA ALA A 2 18.92 -11.83 9.07
C ALA A 2 19.13 -13.35 9.19
N ALA A 3 18.75 -13.95 10.32
CA ALA A 3 18.83 -15.41 10.49
C ALA A 3 17.87 -16.12 9.51
N LEU A 4 16.61 -15.72 9.49
CA LEU A 4 15.62 -16.28 8.57
C LEU A 4 16.02 -16.07 7.10
N ALA A 5 16.61 -14.91 6.75
CA ALA A 5 17.10 -14.68 5.39
C ALA A 5 18.17 -15.71 4.98
N ARG A 6 19.11 -16.06 5.89
CA ARG A 6 20.12 -17.10 5.63
C ARG A 6 19.48 -18.48 5.43
N GLU A 7 18.49 -18.83 6.26
CA GLU A 7 17.74 -20.09 6.15
C GLU A 7 16.99 -20.19 4.82
N LEU A 8 16.26 -19.15 4.43
CA LEU A 8 15.52 -19.12 3.15
C LEU A 8 16.46 -19.12 1.94
N VAL A 9 17.63 -18.48 2.04
CA VAL A 9 18.68 -18.58 1.00
C VAL A 9 19.20 -20.01 0.88
N ALA A 10 19.43 -20.72 2.00
CA ALA A 10 19.83 -22.11 1.97
C ALA A 10 18.77 -22.98 1.28
N ILE A 11 17.48 -22.84 1.66
CA ILE A 11 16.36 -23.53 1.02
C ILE A 11 16.31 -23.22 -0.49
N ALA A 12 16.44 -21.95 -0.88
CA ALA A 12 16.45 -21.59 -2.29
C ALA A 12 17.59 -22.27 -3.08
N ARG A 13 18.75 -22.45 -2.47
CA ARG A 13 19.88 -23.15 -3.07
C ARG A 13 19.58 -24.63 -3.31
N THR A 14 18.91 -25.30 -2.36
CA THR A 14 18.58 -26.75 -2.49
C THR A 14 17.60 -27.01 -3.66
N VAL A 15 16.75 -26.03 -4.00
CA VAL A 15 15.82 -26.14 -5.13
C VAL A 15 16.37 -25.53 -6.43
N GLY A 16 17.66 -25.26 -6.51
CA GLY A 16 18.34 -24.88 -7.73
C GLY A 16 18.33 -23.39 -8.10
N VAL A 17 17.92 -22.49 -7.19
CA VAL A 17 18.00 -21.03 -7.46
C VAL A 17 19.45 -20.60 -7.55
N ARG A 18 19.88 -20.16 -8.75
CA ARG A 18 21.27 -19.85 -9.04
C ARG A 18 21.69 -18.45 -8.61
N ARG A 19 20.79 -17.44 -8.79
CA ARG A 19 21.12 -16.04 -8.50
C ARG A 19 20.25 -15.51 -7.37
N ILE A 20 20.86 -15.16 -6.25
CA ILE A 20 20.20 -14.60 -5.08
C ILE A 20 20.88 -13.29 -4.71
N LYS A 21 20.07 -12.22 -4.60
CA LYS A 21 20.52 -10.92 -4.10
C LYS A 21 19.92 -10.73 -2.70
N VAL A 22 20.75 -10.33 -1.74
CA VAL A 22 20.30 -10.06 -0.37
C VAL A 22 20.71 -8.64 0.03
N ARG A 23 19.75 -7.85 0.52
CA ARG A 23 20.01 -6.50 1.04
C ARG A 23 19.01 -6.12 2.14
N PRO A 24 19.37 -5.18 3.03
CA PRO A 24 18.41 -4.55 3.93
C PRO A 24 17.31 -3.82 3.11
N ALA A 25 16.04 -4.07 3.44
CA ALA A 25 14.90 -3.54 2.68
C ALA A 25 14.82 -1.99 2.66
N ARG A 26 15.35 -1.33 3.68
CA ARG A 26 15.40 0.14 3.76
C ARG A 26 16.39 0.80 2.77
N GLN A 27 17.21 0.03 2.08
CA GLN A 27 18.31 0.51 1.23
C GLN A 27 18.28 -0.13 -0.16
N LEU A 28 17.09 -0.34 -0.72
CA LEU A 28 16.96 -0.88 -2.07
C LEU A 28 17.34 0.18 -3.10
N PRO A 29 18.39 -0.04 -3.90
CA PRO A 29 18.76 0.86 -4.97
C PRO A 29 17.74 0.79 -6.11
N LYS A 30 17.68 1.85 -6.91
CA LYS A 30 16.86 1.88 -8.12
C LYS A 30 17.19 0.68 -9.02
N GLY A 31 16.15 -0.01 -9.49
CA GLY A 31 16.27 -1.19 -10.34
C GLY A 31 16.77 -2.45 -9.64
N TYR A 32 16.71 -2.52 -8.31
CA TYR A 32 17.17 -3.69 -7.54
C TYR A 32 16.56 -5.01 -8.00
N PHE A 33 15.27 -5.00 -8.34
CA PHE A 33 14.56 -6.21 -8.79
C PHE A 33 14.72 -6.52 -10.28
N LYS A 34 15.45 -5.71 -11.04
CA LYS A 34 15.65 -5.98 -12.46
C LYS A 34 16.34 -7.33 -12.66
N GLY A 35 15.71 -8.20 -13.47
CA GLY A 35 16.17 -9.57 -13.74
C GLY A 35 16.00 -10.53 -12.55
N CYS A 36 15.07 -10.24 -11.65
CA CYS A 36 14.57 -11.18 -10.63
C CYS A 36 13.21 -11.71 -11.05
N ASP A 37 12.93 -12.96 -10.70
CA ASP A 37 11.63 -13.62 -10.92
C ASP A 37 10.66 -13.36 -9.77
N ALA A 38 11.19 -13.20 -8.55
CA ALA A 38 10.45 -12.85 -7.35
C ALA A 38 11.30 -12.06 -6.36
N GLY A 39 10.64 -11.30 -5.46
CA GLY A 39 11.27 -10.64 -4.33
C GLY A 39 10.72 -11.19 -3.01
N CYS A 40 11.58 -11.62 -2.09
CA CYS A 40 11.18 -12.04 -0.75
C CYS A 40 11.51 -10.94 0.26
N ILE A 41 10.47 -10.43 0.94
CA ILE A 41 10.60 -9.36 1.95
C ILE A 41 10.35 -9.96 3.32
N ILE A 42 11.37 -9.91 4.18
CA ILE A 42 11.32 -10.41 5.55
C ILE A 42 11.16 -9.22 6.50
N GLY A 43 9.96 -9.03 7.04
CA GLY A 43 9.60 -7.91 7.91
C GLY A 43 8.09 -7.75 8.01
N GLY A 44 7.62 -6.65 8.58
CA GLY A 44 6.18 -6.31 8.57
C GLY A 44 5.74 -5.60 7.29
N ASP A 45 4.44 -5.27 7.22
CA ASP A 45 3.83 -4.58 6.06
C ASP A 45 4.59 -3.30 5.69
N GLY A 46 5.04 -2.49 6.66
CA GLY A 46 5.84 -1.29 6.40
C GLY A 46 7.18 -1.58 5.70
N THR A 47 7.79 -2.74 5.96
CA THR A 47 9.01 -3.16 5.27
C THR A 47 8.72 -3.53 3.81
N LEU A 48 7.60 -4.20 3.57
CA LEU A 48 7.13 -4.55 2.23
C LEU A 48 6.80 -3.31 1.42
N LEU A 49 6.10 -2.33 2.01
CA LEU A 49 5.79 -1.05 1.36
C LEU A 49 7.04 -0.33 0.85
N GLY A 50 8.17 -0.44 1.56
CA GLY A 50 9.45 0.11 1.11
C GLY A 50 9.97 -0.50 -0.20
N ALA A 51 9.55 -1.71 -0.55
CA ALA A 51 9.96 -2.43 -1.77
C ALA A 51 8.99 -2.28 -2.95
N VAL A 52 7.75 -1.88 -2.70
CA VAL A 52 6.63 -1.83 -3.66
C VAL A 52 7.02 -1.15 -4.96
N ARG A 53 7.56 0.06 -4.87
CA ARG A 53 7.89 0.86 -6.05
C ARG A 53 8.88 0.15 -6.99
N GLU A 54 9.98 -0.34 -6.44
CA GLU A 54 11.02 -0.99 -7.23
C GLU A 54 10.54 -2.33 -7.81
N ALA A 55 9.75 -3.09 -7.04
CA ALA A 55 9.15 -4.34 -7.49
C ALA A 55 8.12 -4.10 -8.61
N ALA A 56 7.19 -3.15 -8.43
CA ALA A 56 6.19 -2.81 -9.44
C ALA A 56 6.83 -2.27 -10.74
N GLN A 57 7.89 -1.48 -10.62
CA GLN A 57 8.63 -0.99 -11.81
C GLN A 57 9.31 -2.12 -12.57
N ALA A 58 9.74 -3.17 -11.89
CA ALA A 58 10.38 -4.34 -12.49
C ALA A 58 9.35 -5.42 -12.92
N GLY A 59 8.08 -5.31 -12.55
CA GLY A 59 7.07 -6.34 -12.79
C GLY A 59 7.30 -7.61 -11.97
N VAL A 60 7.92 -7.49 -10.79
CA VAL A 60 8.34 -8.63 -9.96
C VAL A 60 7.38 -8.80 -8.79
N PRO A 61 6.77 -9.98 -8.60
CA PRO A 61 5.90 -10.25 -7.47
C PRO A 61 6.68 -10.33 -6.15
N LEU A 62 6.02 -9.97 -5.06
CA LEU A 62 6.61 -9.97 -3.72
C LEU A 62 6.05 -11.10 -2.85
N ILE A 63 6.94 -11.83 -2.19
CA ILE A 63 6.66 -12.79 -1.11
C ILE A 63 6.86 -12.03 0.20
N GLY A 64 5.82 -11.83 0.99
CA GLY A 64 5.90 -11.15 2.28
C GLY A 64 5.98 -12.13 3.44
N VAL A 65 7.11 -12.18 4.15
CA VAL A 65 7.31 -13.00 5.34
C VAL A 65 7.32 -12.11 6.58
N ASN A 66 6.36 -12.29 7.45
CA ASN A 66 6.21 -11.49 8.66
C ASN A 66 7.26 -11.86 9.72
N GLN A 67 7.63 -10.88 10.54
CA GLN A 67 8.53 -11.07 11.70
C GLN A 67 7.85 -10.70 13.03
N GLY A 68 6.56 -10.80 13.10
CA GLY A 68 5.78 -10.44 14.28
C GLY A 68 4.33 -10.88 14.11
N SER A 69 3.37 -10.01 14.43
CA SER A 69 1.95 -10.30 14.18
C SER A 69 1.65 -10.32 12.69
N LEU A 70 0.82 -11.25 12.24
CA LEU A 70 0.37 -11.38 10.85
C LEU A 70 -0.01 -10.02 10.25
N GLY A 71 0.49 -9.69 9.05
CA GLY A 71 0.17 -8.48 8.31
C GLY A 71 -0.99 -8.66 7.33
N TYR A 72 -1.44 -7.57 6.72
CA TYR A 72 -2.35 -7.63 5.57
C TYR A 72 -1.60 -7.91 4.26
N LEU A 73 -0.33 -7.53 4.18
CA LEU A 73 0.52 -7.68 3.00
C LEU A 73 1.50 -8.84 3.13
N THR A 74 1.92 -9.15 4.35
CA THR A 74 2.86 -10.23 4.66
C THR A 74 2.08 -11.47 5.06
N SER A 75 1.91 -12.41 4.11
CA SER A 75 1.00 -13.55 4.20
C SER A 75 1.65 -14.84 4.73
N PHE A 76 2.95 -14.83 5.01
CA PHE A 76 3.68 -15.97 5.56
C PHE A 76 4.22 -15.64 6.94
N SER A 77 4.02 -16.50 7.93
CA SER A 77 4.79 -16.51 9.17
C SER A 77 6.21 -17.05 8.91
N PRO A 78 7.17 -16.90 9.84
CA PRO A 78 8.50 -17.47 9.69
C PRO A 78 8.48 -18.99 9.54
N ASP A 79 7.62 -19.69 10.29
CA ASP A 79 7.53 -21.15 10.27
C ASP A 79 6.86 -21.65 8.98
N GLU A 80 5.79 -20.99 8.53
CA GLU A 80 5.19 -21.25 7.23
C GLU A 80 6.20 -21.03 6.10
N ALA A 81 6.98 -19.95 6.16
CA ALA A 81 8.01 -19.69 5.17
C ALA A 81 9.05 -20.82 5.13
N ARG A 82 9.52 -21.31 6.29
CA ARG A 82 10.44 -22.46 6.35
C ARG A 82 9.84 -23.71 5.71
N ALA A 83 8.59 -23.98 6.05
CA ALA A 83 7.90 -25.19 5.60
C ALA A 83 7.58 -25.21 4.10
N CYS A 84 7.15 -24.07 3.54
CA CYS A 84 6.62 -24.04 2.18
C CYS A 84 7.48 -23.29 1.15
N PHE A 85 8.59 -22.66 1.54
CA PHE A 85 9.39 -21.82 0.64
C PHE A 85 9.91 -22.56 -0.59
N ALA A 86 10.32 -23.82 -0.43
CA ALA A 86 10.74 -24.67 -1.55
C ALA A 86 9.59 -24.88 -2.56
N GLY A 87 8.39 -25.19 -2.05
CA GLY A 87 7.18 -25.33 -2.88
C GLY A 87 6.82 -24.02 -3.57
N VAL A 88 6.88 -22.90 -2.86
CA VAL A 88 6.64 -21.56 -3.45
C VAL A 88 7.63 -21.29 -4.60
N LEU A 89 8.91 -21.60 -4.43
CA LEU A 89 9.90 -21.45 -5.49
C LEU A 89 9.70 -22.42 -6.65
N ALA A 90 9.03 -23.56 -6.43
CA ALA A 90 8.62 -24.54 -7.43
C ALA A 90 7.27 -24.20 -8.12
N GLY A 91 6.60 -23.11 -7.72
CA GLY A 91 5.33 -22.65 -8.32
C GLY A 91 4.07 -23.01 -7.53
N ASP A 92 4.20 -23.54 -6.31
CA ASP A 92 3.04 -23.82 -5.44
C ASP A 92 2.59 -22.58 -4.68
N TYR A 93 1.98 -21.63 -5.41
CA TYR A 93 1.44 -20.39 -4.88
C TYR A 93 0.34 -19.84 -5.80
N GLN A 94 -0.32 -18.80 -5.33
CA GLN A 94 -1.15 -17.92 -6.15
C GLN A 94 -0.62 -16.47 -6.09
N VAL A 95 -0.88 -15.71 -7.14
CA VAL A 95 -0.54 -14.29 -7.18
C VAL A 95 -1.82 -13.47 -7.05
N ALA A 96 -1.87 -12.64 -6.03
CA ALA A 96 -2.94 -11.66 -5.87
C ALA A 96 -2.47 -10.31 -6.42
N GLU A 97 -3.03 -9.92 -7.56
CA GLU A 97 -2.76 -8.63 -8.19
C GLU A 97 -3.33 -7.48 -7.34
N ARG A 98 -2.49 -6.51 -7.06
CA ARG A 98 -2.84 -5.31 -6.26
C ARG A 98 -2.79 -4.06 -7.13
N THR A 99 -3.85 -3.30 -7.04
CA THR A 99 -3.95 -1.96 -7.63
C THR A 99 -2.97 -1.00 -6.95
N LEU A 100 -2.36 -0.12 -7.72
CA LEU A 100 -1.49 0.95 -7.22
C LEU A 100 -2.09 2.31 -7.59
N LEU A 101 -1.93 3.29 -6.74
CA LEU A 101 -2.13 4.69 -7.10
C LEU A 101 -0.87 5.23 -7.75
N GLU A 102 -1.05 6.03 -8.81
CA GLU A 102 -0.02 6.89 -9.38
C GLU A 102 -0.32 8.33 -8.93
N CYS A 103 0.66 8.98 -8.31
CA CYS A 103 0.57 10.36 -7.85
C CYS A 103 1.58 11.24 -8.57
N ASN A 104 1.10 12.36 -9.14
CA ASN A 104 1.92 13.44 -9.67
C ASN A 104 1.70 14.69 -8.80
N SER A 105 2.71 15.12 -8.09
CA SER A 105 2.66 16.26 -7.16
C SER A 105 3.18 17.57 -7.77
N GLY A 106 2.89 17.83 -9.06
CA GLY A 106 3.26 19.06 -9.73
C GLY A 106 4.75 19.22 -10.11
N SER A 107 5.60 18.29 -9.70
CA SER A 107 7.04 18.27 -10.05
C SER A 107 7.33 17.55 -11.37
N GLY A 108 6.30 17.07 -12.07
CA GLY A 108 6.42 16.22 -13.26
C GLY A 108 6.90 14.79 -12.96
N ARG A 109 7.23 14.49 -11.72
CA ARG A 109 7.71 13.17 -11.30
C ARG A 109 6.57 12.36 -10.68
N LYS A 110 6.16 11.32 -11.37
CA LYS A 110 5.17 10.36 -10.90
C LYS A 110 5.77 9.37 -9.90
N ASP A 111 4.98 8.98 -8.90
CA ASP A 111 5.33 7.95 -7.93
C ASP A 111 4.14 7.02 -7.66
N LEU A 112 4.41 5.85 -7.08
CA LEU A 112 3.43 4.79 -6.88
C LEU A 112 3.17 4.57 -5.39
N ALA A 113 1.91 4.34 -5.01
CA ALA A 113 1.52 3.91 -3.68
C ALA A 113 0.68 2.64 -3.75
N LEU A 114 0.92 1.70 -2.83
CA LEU A 114 0.13 0.48 -2.68
C LEU A 114 -1.07 0.70 -1.77
N ASN A 115 -0.89 1.45 -0.69
CA ASN A 115 -1.97 1.74 0.25
C ASN A 115 -2.65 3.07 -0.06
N ASP A 116 -1.92 4.17 0.07
CA ASP A 116 -2.54 5.49 0.04
C ASP A 116 -1.60 6.63 -0.38
N VAL A 117 -2.22 7.71 -0.83
CA VAL A 117 -1.65 9.04 -0.99
C VAL A 117 -2.30 9.95 0.03
N LEU A 118 -1.51 10.41 0.99
CA LEU A 118 -1.92 11.41 1.98
C LEU A 118 -1.57 12.81 1.48
N ILE A 119 -2.55 13.71 1.50
CA ILE A 119 -2.40 15.13 1.21
C ILE A 119 -2.87 15.89 2.45
N LYS A 120 -1.99 16.66 3.09
CA LYS A 120 -2.34 17.41 4.29
C LYS A 120 -1.61 18.75 4.37
N ALA A 121 -2.02 19.60 5.32
CA ALA A 121 -1.23 20.77 5.68
C ALA A 121 0.19 20.37 6.09
N GLU A 122 1.20 21.18 5.71
CA GLU A 122 2.57 20.99 6.18
C GLU A 122 2.66 21.19 7.71
N VAL A 123 1.90 22.14 8.23
CA VAL A 123 1.81 22.43 9.67
C VAL A 123 0.57 21.72 10.23
N ASN A 124 0.76 20.83 11.17
CA ASN A 124 -0.32 19.98 11.72
C ASN A 124 -1.48 20.73 12.40
N SER A 125 -1.27 21.98 12.80
CA SER A 125 -2.29 22.81 13.46
C SER A 125 -3.08 23.70 12.48
N GLN A 126 -2.90 23.51 11.18
CA GLN A 126 -3.57 24.32 10.16
C GLN A 126 -4.53 23.48 9.34
N LEU A 127 -5.75 23.98 9.18
CA LEU A 127 -6.71 23.47 8.21
C LEU A 127 -6.33 23.95 6.81
N VAL A 128 -6.64 23.14 5.80
CA VAL A 128 -6.45 23.49 4.40
C VAL A 128 -7.77 23.45 3.66
N ARG A 129 -7.92 24.35 2.68
CA ARG A 129 -9.02 24.29 1.71
C ARG A 129 -8.53 23.59 0.46
N LEU A 130 -9.12 22.44 0.18
CA LEU A 130 -8.76 21.57 -0.94
C LEU A 130 -9.93 21.48 -1.92
N GLU A 131 -9.78 22.06 -3.11
CA GLU A 131 -10.70 21.81 -4.22
C GLU A 131 -10.37 20.45 -4.83
N VAL A 132 -11.37 19.61 -4.99
CA VAL A 132 -11.24 18.29 -5.62
C VAL A 132 -12.06 18.26 -6.91
N ARG A 133 -11.42 17.79 -7.98
CA ARG A 133 -12.05 17.53 -9.26
C ARG A 133 -11.86 16.08 -9.67
N ALA A 134 -12.91 15.50 -10.26
CA ALA A 134 -12.91 14.17 -10.87
C ALA A 134 -13.12 14.35 -12.37
N ASP A 135 -12.17 13.94 -13.20
CA ASP A 135 -12.19 14.09 -14.66
C ASP A 135 -12.51 15.54 -15.13
N GLY A 136 -12.07 16.52 -14.33
CA GLY A 136 -12.29 17.94 -14.57
C GLY A 136 -13.58 18.51 -13.97
N GLU A 137 -14.53 17.68 -13.57
CA GLU A 137 -15.74 18.09 -12.87
C GLU A 137 -15.45 18.39 -11.39
N LEU A 138 -16.02 19.47 -10.86
CA LEU A 138 -15.90 19.81 -9.44
C LEU A 138 -16.69 18.81 -8.59
N VAL A 139 -15.98 18.10 -7.71
CA VAL A 139 -16.60 17.23 -6.71
C VAL A 139 -17.03 18.05 -5.50
N THR A 140 -16.08 18.73 -4.85
CA THR A 140 -16.33 19.59 -3.69
C THR A 140 -15.08 20.36 -3.27
N ASP A 141 -15.27 21.32 -2.37
CA ASP A 141 -14.22 21.95 -1.58
C ASP A 141 -14.23 21.37 -0.17
N TYR A 142 -13.10 20.83 0.28
CA TYR A 142 -12.92 20.42 1.68
C TYR A 142 -12.20 21.49 2.47
N PHE A 143 -12.69 21.75 3.70
CA PHE A 143 -11.95 22.48 4.71
C PHE A 143 -11.64 21.46 5.83
N CYS A 144 -10.39 21.00 5.90
CA CYS A 144 -10.00 19.81 6.66
C CYS A 144 -8.50 19.82 7.01
N ASP A 145 -8.05 18.86 7.80
CA ASP A 145 -6.62 18.61 8.05
C ASP A 145 -5.92 18.04 6.80
N GLY A 146 -6.64 17.29 5.98
CA GLY A 146 -6.14 16.67 4.76
C GLY A 146 -7.09 15.67 4.13
N LEU A 147 -6.60 15.00 3.09
CA LEU A 147 -7.30 13.94 2.37
C LEU A 147 -6.42 12.69 2.29
N VAL A 148 -7.04 11.52 2.43
CA VAL A 148 -6.43 10.22 2.14
C VAL A 148 -7.09 9.67 0.88
N LEU A 149 -6.30 9.46 -0.17
CA LEU A 149 -6.73 8.73 -1.35
C LEU A 149 -6.18 7.30 -1.24
N SER A 150 -7.06 6.32 -1.17
CA SER A 150 -6.69 4.95 -0.84
C SER A 150 -7.04 3.97 -1.95
N THR A 151 -6.16 3.00 -2.18
CA THR A 151 -6.50 1.78 -2.92
C THR A 151 -7.41 0.89 -2.06
N PRO A 152 -8.05 -0.12 -2.65
CA PRO A 152 -8.73 -1.16 -1.86
C PRO A 152 -7.80 -1.86 -0.88
N THR A 153 -6.54 -2.11 -1.25
CA THR A 153 -5.52 -2.69 -0.35
C THR A 153 -5.25 -1.78 0.85
N GLY A 154 -5.13 -0.47 0.63
CA GLY A 154 -4.89 0.53 1.66
C GLY A 154 -6.11 0.87 2.51
N SER A 155 -7.30 0.38 2.14
CA SER A 155 -8.54 0.66 2.88
C SER A 155 -8.47 0.24 4.36
N THR A 156 -7.64 -0.74 4.70
CA THR A 156 -7.39 -1.20 6.07
C THR A 156 -6.20 -0.50 6.75
N ALA A 157 -5.55 0.45 6.07
CA ALA A 157 -4.43 1.24 6.59
C ALA A 157 -4.92 2.60 7.12
N TYR A 158 -4.31 3.72 6.71
CA TYR A 158 -4.66 5.04 7.23
C TYR A 158 -6.09 5.47 6.86
N ASN A 159 -6.61 5.01 5.72
CA ASN A 159 -8.02 5.20 5.35
C ASN A 159 -8.97 4.72 6.46
N LEU A 160 -8.74 3.54 7.04
CA LEU A 160 -9.57 3.03 8.14
C LEU A 160 -9.52 3.93 9.37
N SER A 161 -8.32 4.40 9.75
CA SER A 161 -8.12 5.31 10.87
C SER A 161 -8.79 6.68 10.65
N ALA A 162 -8.90 7.11 9.39
CA ALA A 162 -9.60 8.32 9.01
C ALA A 162 -11.14 8.14 8.92
N GLY A 163 -11.66 6.95 9.23
CA GLY A 163 -13.10 6.66 9.20
C GLY A 163 -13.62 6.22 7.82
N GLY A 164 -12.73 5.89 6.90
CA GLY A 164 -13.07 5.35 5.59
C GLY A 164 -13.54 3.89 5.64
N PRO A 165 -14.24 3.40 4.60
CA PRO A 165 -14.74 2.03 4.54
C PRO A 165 -13.63 1.02 4.32
N ILE A 166 -13.87 -0.23 4.73
CA ILE A 166 -13.08 -1.38 4.33
C ILE A 166 -13.56 -1.81 2.94
N ILE A 167 -12.61 -1.96 2.03
CA ILE A 167 -12.86 -2.30 0.63
C ILE A 167 -12.15 -3.61 0.31
N HIS A 168 -12.84 -4.52 -0.36
CA HIS A 168 -12.24 -5.78 -0.80
C HIS A 168 -11.08 -5.50 -1.76
N PRO A 169 -9.89 -6.12 -1.59
CA PRO A 169 -8.69 -5.78 -2.37
C PRO A 169 -8.81 -5.98 -3.88
N ALA A 170 -9.79 -6.75 -4.34
CA ALA A 170 -10.05 -6.96 -5.77
C ALA A 170 -11.04 -5.95 -6.37
N ALA A 171 -11.57 -4.98 -5.58
CA ALA A 171 -12.46 -3.97 -6.12
C ALA A 171 -11.72 -2.98 -7.03
N GLY A 172 -12.38 -2.55 -8.10
CA GLY A 172 -11.86 -1.56 -9.05
C GLY A 172 -12.27 -0.14 -8.65
N VAL A 173 -11.72 0.40 -7.54
CA VAL A 173 -12.13 1.70 -7.00
C VAL A 173 -10.98 2.46 -6.36
N ILE A 174 -11.18 3.78 -6.18
CA ILE A 174 -10.37 4.66 -5.31
C ILE A 174 -11.28 5.21 -4.23
N ALA A 175 -10.91 5.09 -2.96
CA ALA A 175 -11.57 5.76 -1.85
C ALA A 175 -10.86 7.09 -1.55
N MET A 176 -11.62 8.16 -1.36
CA MET A 176 -11.13 9.45 -0.89
C MET A 176 -11.81 9.81 0.42
N THR A 177 -11.03 9.85 1.49
CA THR A 177 -11.51 10.07 2.85
C THR A 177 -10.95 11.39 3.39
N PRO A 178 -11.80 12.35 3.78
CA PRO A 178 -11.35 13.57 4.43
C PRO A 178 -10.90 13.29 5.87
N ILE A 179 -9.84 13.98 6.33
CA ILE A 179 -9.32 13.90 7.68
C ILE A 179 -9.84 15.12 8.45
N CYS A 180 -10.59 14.89 9.53
CA CYS A 180 -11.15 15.94 10.38
C CYS A 180 -11.81 17.08 9.57
N PRO A 181 -12.76 16.79 8.66
CA PRO A 181 -13.41 17.84 7.89
C PRO A 181 -14.27 18.71 8.79
N HIS A 182 -14.27 20.01 8.52
CA HIS A 182 -15.02 20.99 9.31
C HIS A 182 -16.54 20.89 9.11
N THR A 183 -16.99 20.24 8.04
CA THR A 183 -18.40 20.01 7.72
C THR A 183 -18.80 18.59 8.12
N LEU A 184 -19.81 18.44 8.97
CA LEU A 184 -20.27 17.15 9.51
C LEU A 184 -20.90 16.22 8.45
N SER A 185 -21.33 16.76 7.32
CA SER A 185 -21.91 15.98 6.21
C SER A 185 -20.85 15.30 5.33
N ASN A 186 -19.58 15.67 5.45
CA ASN A 186 -18.52 15.08 4.65
C ASN A 186 -18.33 13.60 4.99
N ARG A 187 -18.25 12.79 3.94
CA ARG A 187 -18.05 11.33 4.01
C ARG A 187 -16.99 10.93 3.00
N THR A 188 -16.47 9.73 3.14
CA THR A 188 -15.66 9.09 2.11
C THR A 188 -16.45 8.99 0.81
N ILE A 189 -15.84 9.40 -0.28
CA ILE A 189 -16.35 9.16 -1.62
C ILE A 189 -15.55 8.03 -2.24
N VAL A 190 -16.26 7.07 -2.84
CA VAL A 190 -15.65 5.96 -3.58
C VAL A 190 -15.86 6.22 -5.06
N PHE A 191 -14.78 6.27 -5.82
CA PHE A 191 -14.76 6.50 -7.25
C PHE A 191 -14.43 5.22 -8.00
N ASP A 192 -14.85 5.14 -9.25
CA ASP A 192 -14.39 4.13 -10.21
C ASP A 192 -12.87 4.21 -10.43
N ASP A 193 -12.23 3.11 -10.80
CA ASP A 193 -10.78 3.03 -10.98
C ASP A 193 -10.27 3.73 -12.26
N GLN A 194 -11.15 4.20 -13.14
CA GLN A 194 -10.79 4.97 -14.32
C GLN A 194 -10.68 6.48 -14.04
N VAL A 195 -11.18 6.93 -12.88
CA VAL A 195 -11.21 8.35 -12.52
C VAL A 195 -9.80 8.96 -12.42
N LYS A 196 -9.68 10.20 -12.81
CA LYS A 196 -8.51 11.05 -12.56
C LYS A 196 -8.89 12.14 -11.59
N LEU A 197 -8.36 12.05 -10.38
CA LEU A 197 -8.58 13.02 -9.32
C LEU A 197 -7.51 14.11 -9.38
N SER A 198 -7.92 15.37 -9.36
CA SER A 198 -7.03 16.52 -9.25
C SER A 198 -7.38 17.32 -8.01
N ILE A 199 -6.40 17.52 -7.14
CA ILE A 199 -6.55 18.19 -5.85
C ILE A 199 -5.73 19.47 -5.86
N ARG A 200 -6.39 20.62 -5.64
CA ARG A 200 -5.78 21.94 -5.64
C ARG A 200 -5.88 22.58 -4.25
N ASN A 201 -4.77 23.13 -3.78
CA ASN A 201 -4.76 23.96 -2.58
C ASN A 201 -5.37 25.34 -2.89
N CYS A 202 -6.46 25.67 -2.22
CA CYS A 202 -7.12 26.98 -2.29
C CYS A 202 -6.86 27.84 -1.05
N SER A 203 -6.03 27.38 -0.11
CA SER A 203 -5.64 28.17 1.06
C SER A 203 -4.54 29.16 0.72
N THR A 204 -4.65 30.39 1.21
CA THR A 204 -3.57 31.39 1.17
C THR A 204 -2.55 31.10 2.26
N GLY A 205 -1.26 31.08 1.90
CA GLY A 205 -0.17 30.93 2.86
C GLY A 205 0.09 29.51 3.39
N SER A 206 -0.82 28.56 3.19
CA SER A 206 -0.62 27.17 3.60
C SER A 206 0.06 26.36 2.51
N ARG A 207 0.98 25.50 2.91
CA ARG A 207 1.68 24.56 2.01
C ARG A 207 1.21 23.15 2.27
N LEU A 208 1.16 22.33 1.19
CA LEU A 208 0.75 20.92 1.29
C LEU A 208 1.95 20.01 1.38
N LEU A 209 1.81 19.01 2.24
CA LEU A 209 2.68 17.85 2.31
C LEU A 209 1.97 16.68 1.65
N VAL A 210 2.69 15.99 0.75
CA VAL A 210 2.21 14.77 0.10
C VAL A 210 3.07 13.60 0.54
N ALA A 211 2.45 12.57 1.10
CA ALA A 211 3.11 11.33 1.51
C ALA A 211 2.46 10.13 0.83
N LEU A 212 3.29 9.17 0.41
CA LEU A 212 2.87 7.92 -0.23
C LEU A 212 3.24 6.75 0.67
N ASP A 213 2.24 5.91 1.01
CA ASP A 213 2.37 4.73 1.88
C ASP A 213 3.01 5.04 3.24
N GLY A 214 2.95 6.28 3.72
CA GLY A 214 3.66 6.72 4.92
C GLY A 214 5.20 6.63 4.84
N GLN A 215 5.74 6.22 3.69
CA GLN A 215 7.17 5.92 3.50
C GLN A 215 7.92 7.05 2.78
N ARG A 216 7.26 7.70 1.86
CA ARG A 216 7.85 8.70 0.98
C ARG A 216 7.11 10.02 1.08
N ASN A 217 7.84 11.01 1.59
CA ASN A 217 7.37 12.39 1.67
C ASN A 217 7.87 13.15 0.44
N ARG A 218 6.95 13.77 -0.30
CA ARG A 218 7.27 14.59 -1.47
C ARG A 218 7.55 16.05 -1.13
N GLY A 219 7.53 16.37 0.16
CA GLY A 219 7.75 17.74 0.64
C GLY A 219 6.60 18.67 0.26
N VAL A 220 6.93 19.94 0.17
CA VAL A 220 5.97 21.00 -0.12
C VAL A 220 5.66 21.04 -1.60
N VAL A 221 4.38 20.93 -1.92
CA VAL A 221 3.87 20.91 -3.30
C VAL A 221 3.30 22.27 -3.69
N LYS A 222 3.68 22.74 -4.88
CA LYS A 222 3.11 23.89 -5.56
C LYS A 222 2.26 23.38 -6.74
N GLY A 223 1.04 23.88 -6.90
CA GLY A 223 0.13 23.47 -7.97
C GLY A 223 -0.86 22.39 -7.59
N SER A 224 -1.39 21.68 -8.60
CA SER A 224 -2.32 20.56 -8.41
C SER A 224 -1.56 19.26 -8.09
N ILE A 225 -2.26 18.39 -7.39
CA ILE A 225 -1.82 17.02 -7.11
C ILE A 225 -2.79 16.12 -7.85
N ASP A 226 -2.27 15.36 -8.83
CA ASP A 226 -3.09 14.46 -9.63
C ASP A 226 -2.88 13.03 -9.17
N VAL A 227 -3.98 12.31 -8.95
CA VAL A 227 -3.97 10.92 -8.49
C VAL A 227 -4.91 10.10 -9.36
N SER A 228 -4.44 8.95 -9.80
CA SER A 228 -5.22 7.97 -10.57
C SER A 228 -4.71 6.56 -10.32
N ILE A 229 -5.41 5.57 -10.81
CA ILE A 229 -4.89 4.19 -10.82
C ILE A 229 -3.71 4.10 -11.78
N ALA A 230 -2.64 3.47 -11.31
CA ALA A 230 -1.47 3.19 -12.14
C ALA A 230 -1.76 2.08 -13.15
N LYS A 231 -1.17 2.18 -14.34
CA LYS A 231 -1.23 1.09 -15.34
C LYS A 231 -0.55 -0.20 -14.85
N ARG A 232 0.39 -0.07 -13.93
CA ARG A 232 1.11 -1.19 -13.33
C ARG A 232 0.38 -1.70 -12.11
N ARG A 233 0.43 -3.01 -11.90
CA ARG A 233 -0.04 -3.67 -10.69
C ARG A 233 1.13 -4.28 -9.94
N LEU A 234 0.92 -4.67 -8.70
CA LEU A 234 1.88 -5.40 -7.89
C LEU A 234 1.33 -6.79 -7.58
N GLY A 235 2.04 -7.84 -7.98
CA GLY A 235 1.73 -9.20 -7.56
C GLY A 235 2.18 -9.44 -6.12
N LEU A 236 1.27 -9.90 -5.26
CA LEU A 236 1.60 -10.45 -3.95
C LEU A 236 1.46 -11.97 -3.99
N VAL A 237 2.53 -12.67 -3.69
CA VAL A 237 2.55 -14.13 -3.59
C VAL A 237 1.84 -14.54 -2.30
N GLN A 238 0.88 -15.43 -2.44
CA GLN A 238 0.07 -15.97 -1.36
C GLN A 238 0.02 -17.49 -1.43
N ARG A 239 -0.21 -18.14 -0.31
CA ARG A 239 -0.51 -19.57 -0.28
C ARG A 239 -1.86 -19.82 -0.97
N ARG A 240 -2.08 -21.02 -1.50
CA ARG A 240 -3.35 -21.37 -2.17
C ARG A 240 -4.56 -21.35 -1.21
N ASP A 241 -4.33 -21.64 0.07
CA ASP A 241 -5.34 -21.62 1.14
C ASP A 241 -5.47 -20.25 1.84
N TYR A 242 -4.87 -19.19 1.28
CA TYR A 242 -4.96 -17.85 1.85
C TYR A 242 -6.41 -17.35 1.92
N SER A 243 -6.82 -16.89 3.09
CA SER A 243 -8.16 -16.31 3.32
C SER A 243 -8.05 -14.84 3.72
N HIS A 244 -8.46 -13.96 2.83
CA HIS A 244 -8.51 -12.51 3.11
C HIS A 244 -9.39 -12.19 4.31
N PHE A 245 -10.60 -12.78 4.37
CA PHE A 245 -11.51 -12.58 5.49
C PHE A 245 -11.00 -13.22 6.79
N GLY A 246 -10.22 -14.30 6.71
CA GLY A 246 -9.52 -14.89 7.85
C GLY A 246 -8.54 -13.90 8.46
N VAL A 247 -7.72 -13.25 7.63
CA VAL A 247 -6.78 -12.21 8.07
C VAL A 247 -7.53 -11.01 8.66
N MET A 248 -8.62 -10.57 8.03
CA MET A 248 -9.45 -9.46 8.53
C MET A 248 -10.03 -9.76 9.91
N ARG A 249 -10.65 -10.93 10.10
CA ARG A 249 -11.19 -11.32 11.42
C ARG A 249 -10.11 -11.31 12.50
N ALA A 250 -8.95 -11.88 12.20
CA ALA A 250 -7.82 -11.93 13.13
C ALA A 250 -7.31 -10.51 13.49
N LYS A 251 -7.19 -9.64 12.50
CA LYS A 251 -6.67 -8.27 12.67
C LYS A 251 -7.65 -7.34 13.35
N LEU A 252 -8.91 -7.39 12.98
CA LEU A 252 -9.97 -6.50 13.49
C LEU A 252 -10.69 -7.06 14.71
N LYS A 253 -10.29 -8.26 15.15
CA LYS A 253 -10.91 -8.96 16.28
C LYS A 253 -12.44 -9.12 16.12
N TRP A 254 -12.89 -9.40 14.90
CA TRP A 254 -14.30 -9.52 14.54
C TRP A 254 -14.94 -10.86 14.97
N SER A 255 -14.27 -11.66 15.74
CA SER A 255 -14.77 -12.97 16.23
C SER A 255 -15.84 -12.87 17.32
N GLY A 256 -16.53 -11.73 17.41
CA GLY A 256 -17.81 -11.56 18.10
C GLY A 256 -17.98 -12.27 19.47
N GLY A 257 -16.93 -12.40 20.27
CA GLY A 257 -17.01 -13.07 21.56
C GLY A 257 -17.27 -14.59 21.49
N LEU A 258 -17.28 -15.19 20.29
CA LEU A 258 -17.15 -16.63 20.14
C LEU A 258 -15.69 -16.99 20.48
N THR A 259 -15.40 -16.98 21.78
CA THR A 259 -14.22 -17.66 22.31
C THR A 259 -14.28 -19.08 21.80
N ASP A 260 -13.22 -19.54 21.13
CA ASP A 260 -13.00 -20.94 20.86
C ASP A 260 -13.27 -21.73 22.13
N LYS A 261 -14.46 -22.31 22.24
CA LYS A 261 -14.63 -23.47 23.08
C LYS A 261 -13.89 -24.58 22.35
N LYS A 262 -12.79 -24.97 22.96
CA LYS A 262 -11.90 -26.08 22.62
C LYS A 262 -12.61 -27.23 21.93
#